data_d7d765a6175e90135c58c400a70ebb54
#
_entry.id   d7d765a6175e90135c58c400a70ebb54
#
_cell.length_a   1.000
_cell.length_b   1.000
_cell.length_c   1.000
_cell.angle_alpha   90.00
_cell.angle_beta   90.00
_cell.angle_gamma   90.00
#
_symmetry.space_group_name_H-M   'P 1'
#
loop_
_entity.id
_entity.type
_entity.pdbx_description
1 polymer ?
#
loop_
_entity_poly.entity_id
_entity_poly.type
_entity_poly.pdbx_seq_one_letter_code
_entity_poly.pdbx_strand_id
1 'polypeptide(L)'
;EEAQTADKASISGTPATDAENLRLALAKGNEQFGQTSVCHDINAMKVNERELPAINSEARRNIEHTLLECFSESCKTLLEGCDLNEQELVCILYMHLGYSNTLAAHLGHTTNATIRKRKERIRKKVPATQYEVITGEKW
;
A
#
# COMPACT_ATOMS: atom_id res chain seq x y z
N GLU A 1 27.90 -13.78 -9.71
CA GLU A 1 27.58 -13.48 -9.84
C GLU A 1 27.37 -13.44 -9.74
N GLU A 2 27.50 -13.61 -9.34
CA GLU A 2 27.17 -13.31 -9.30
C GLU A 2 26.89 -13.15 -9.02
N ALA A 3 27.32 -13.49 -8.81
CA ALA A 3 26.98 -13.08 -8.63
C ALA A 3 26.64 -12.83 -8.26
N GLN A 4 26.64 -12.83 -7.96
CA GLN A 4 26.27 -12.36 -7.73
C GLN A 4 26.00 -12.35 -7.20
N THR A 5 26.33 -12.66 -6.98
CA THR A 5 26.11 -12.36 -6.55
C THR A 5 26.12 -12.14 -5.84
N ALA A 6 26.53 -12.48 -5.66
CA ALA A 6 26.38 -12.04 -5.23
C ALA A 6 26.33 -11.67 -4.74
N ASP A 7 26.37 -11.65 -4.67
CA ASP A 7 26.04 -11.07 -4.45
C ASP A 7 25.57 -10.80 -4.07
N LYS A 8 25.56 -10.87 -4.04
CA LYS A 8 24.97 -10.30 -3.82
C LYS A 8 24.80 -10.11 -2.88
N ALA A 9 24.66 -10.63 -3.24
CA ALA A 9 23.92 -10.43 -2.06
C ALA A 9 24.36 -9.37 -1.14
N SER A 10 25.23 -9.38 -0.70
CA SER A 10 25.73 -8.39 0.21
C SER A 10 25.48 -6.98 -0.20
N ILE A 11 25.22 -6.77 -1.39
CA ILE A 11 24.97 -5.43 -1.90
C ILE A 11 23.58 -4.98 -1.56
N SER A 12 22.74 -5.92 -1.23
CA SER A 12 21.39 -5.59 -0.82
C SER A 12 21.45 -4.72 0.42
N GLY A 13 20.49 -3.85 0.58
CA GLY A 13 20.45 -2.93 1.70
C GLY A 13 20.77 -1.50 1.34
N THR A 14 21.22 -1.23 0.13
CA THR A 14 21.35 0.16 -0.29
C THR A 14 19.95 0.73 -0.53
N PRO A 15 19.73 2.01 -0.19
CA PRO A 15 18.39 2.60 -0.38
C PRO A 15 17.92 2.52 -1.83
N ALA A 16 18.80 2.68 -2.80
CA ALA A 16 18.41 2.61 -4.22
C ALA A 16 17.96 1.21 -4.58
N THR A 17 18.65 0.19 -4.07
CA THR A 17 18.29 -1.20 -4.34
C THR A 17 16.96 -1.56 -3.69
N ASP A 18 16.77 -1.11 -2.45
CA ASP A 18 15.52 -1.36 -1.74
C ASP A 18 14.34 -0.68 -2.44
N ALA A 19 14.55 0.55 -2.90
CA ALA A 19 13.51 1.27 -3.63
C ALA A 19 13.14 0.57 -4.92
N GLU A 20 14.13 0.05 -5.64
CA GLU A 20 13.89 -0.66 -6.89
C GLU A 20 13.13 -1.96 -6.64
N ASN A 21 13.53 -2.72 -5.63
CA ASN A 21 12.84 -3.95 -5.27
C ASN A 21 11.40 -3.69 -4.88
N LEU A 22 11.17 -2.63 -4.12
CA LEU A 22 9.83 -2.23 -3.71
C LEU A 22 8.98 -1.85 -4.93
N ARG A 23 9.59 -1.11 -5.87
CA ARG A 23 8.88 -0.71 -7.08
C ARG A 23 8.42 -1.91 -7.90
N LEU A 24 9.28 -2.92 -8.03
CA LEU A 24 8.95 -4.14 -8.75
C LEU A 24 7.85 -4.93 -8.04
N ALA A 25 7.92 -5.00 -6.72
CA ALA A 25 6.88 -5.68 -5.93
C ALA A 25 5.54 -4.98 -6.06
N LEU A 26 5.55 -3.65 -6.05
CA LEU A 26 4.33 -2.86 -6.22
C LEU A 26 3.73 -3.06 -7.60
N ALA A 27 4.57 -3.11 -8.65
CA ALA A 27 4.08 -3.31 -10.01
C ALA A 27 3.38 -4.66 -10.13
N LYS A 28 3.95 -5.69 -9.52
CA LYS A 28 3.35 -7.03 -9.53
C LYS A 28 2.02 -7.01 -8.77
N GLY A 29 1.99 -6.36 -7.62
CA GLY A 29 0.76 -6.24 -6.85
C GLY A 29 -0.32 -5.48 -7.60
N ASN A 30 0.06 -4.41 -8.31
CA ASN A 30 -0.88 -3.63 -9.12
C ASN A 30 -1.54 -4.51 -10.18
N GLU A 31 -0.76 -5.35 -10.83
CA GLU A 31 -1.28 -6.23 -11.85
C GLU A 31 -2.27 -7.23 -11.26
N GLN A 32 -1.90 -7.86 -10.15
CA GLN A 32 -2.75 -8.84 -9.50
C GLN A 32 -4.04 -8.20 -8.98
N PHE A 33 -3.91 -7.08 -8.29
CA PHE A 33 -5.07 -6.41 -7.70
C PHE A 33 -6.03 -5.90 -8.79
N GLY A 34 -5.48 -5.42 -9.90
CA GLY A 34 -6.28 -4.90 -10.99
C GLY A 34 -7.21 -5.92 -11.63
N GLN A 35 -6.94 -7.22 -11.41
CA GLN A 35 -7.76 -8.29 -11.95
C GLN A 35 -8.86 -8.76 -11.00
N THR A 36 -8.92 -8.18 -9.79
CA THR A 36 -9.88 -8.63 -8.78
C THR A 36 -11.20 -7.88 -8.90
N SER A 37 -12.28 -8.52 -8.46
CA SER A 37 -13.58 -7.87 -8.38
C SER A 37 -13.55 -6.73 -7.35
N VAL A 38 -12.76 -6.89 -6.31
CA VAL A 38 -12.59 -5.83 -5.30
C VAL A 38 -12.08 -4.54 -5.96
N CYS A 39 -11.09 -4.64 -6.83
CA CYS A 39 -10.56 -3.47 -7.52
C CYS A 39 -11.63 -2.81 -8.40
N HIS A 40 -12.39 -3.63 -9.12
CA HIS A 40 -13.47 -3.10 -9.96
C HIS A 40 -14.53 -2.37 -9.13
N ASP A 41 -14.90 -2.95 -7.99
CA ASP A 41 -15.90 -2.33 -7.12
C ASP A 41 -15.40 -0.99 -6.59
N ILE A 42 -14.14 -0.93 -6.16
CA ILE A 42 -13.58 0.31 -5.64
C ILE A 42 -13.45 1.37 -6.73
N ASN A 43 -13.08 0.96 -7.94
CA ASN A 43 -12.99 1.91 -9.05
C ASN A 43 -14.35 2.53 -9.35
N ALA A 44 -15.44 1.76 -9.21
CA ALA A 44 -16.79 2.30 -9.36
C ALA A 44 -17.09 3.34 -8.29
N MET A 45 -16.61 3.13 -7.07
CA MET A 45 -16.76 4.10 -5.99
C MET A 45 -16.00 5.39 -6.26
N LYS A 46 -14.83 5.30 -6.90
CA LYS A 46 -14.01 6.48 -7.20
C LYS A 46 -14.70 7.42 -8.16
N VAL A 47 -15.59 6.90 -9.01
CA VAL A 47 -16.30 7.72 -9.98
C VAL A 47 -17.23 8.68 -9.28
N ASN A 48 -17.83 8.28 -8.15
CA ASN A 48 -18.76 9.15 -7.43
C ASN A 48 -18.61 8.97 -5.94
N GLU A 49 -17.64 9.71 -5.36
CA GLU A 49 -17.34 9.60 -3.93
C GLU A 49 -18.39 10.25 -3.05
N ARG A 50 -19.36 10.96 -3.64
CA ARG A 50 -20.44 11.56 -2.87
C ARG A 50 -21.52 10.55 -2.51
N GLU A 51 -21.60 9.45 -3.25
CA GLU A 51 -22.62 8.43 -3.06
C GLU A 51 -21.97 7.08 -2.90
N LEU A 52 -21.15 6.93 -1.85
CA LEU A 52 -20.47 5.67 -1.58
C LEU A 52 -21.47 4.65 -1.01
N PRO A 53 -21.45 3.42 -1.52
CA PRO A 53 -22.33 2.37 -1.00
C PRO A 53 -21.90 1.95 0.40
N ALA A 54 -22.87 1.48 1.19
CA ALA A 54 -22.56 0.96 2.51
C ALA A 54 -21.69 -0.29 2.39
N ILE A 55 -20.70 -0.40 3.26
CA ILE A 55 -19.79 -1.53 3.30
C ILE A 55 -19.89 -2.14 4.70
N ASN A 56 -20.29 -3.41 4.80
CA ASN A 56 -20.35 -4.06 6.10
C ASN A 56 -18.98 -4.59 6.52
N SER A 57 -18.88 -5.09 7.74
CA SER A 57 -17.60 -5.54 8.28
C SER A 57 -16.99 -6.70 7.49
N GLU A 58 -17.83 -7.58 6.97
CA GLU A 58 -17.34 -8.69 6.16
C GLU A 58 -16.75 -8.19 4.86
N ALA A 59 -17.42 -7.27 4.19
CA ALA A 59 -16.93 -6.69 2.96
C ALA A 59 -15.61 -5.95 3.19
N ARG A 60 -15.52 -5.21 4.31
CA ARG A 60 -14.28 -4.52 4.67
C ARG A 60 -13.13 -5.50 4.84
N ARG A 61 -13.36 -6.59 5.57
CA ARG A 61 -12.32 -7.59 5.77
C ARG A 61 -11.90 -8.23 4.46
N ASN A 62 -12.86 -8.49 3.57
CA ASN A 62 -12.57 -9.05 2.26
C ASN A 62 -11.70 -8.11 1.42
N ILE A 63 -12.01 -6.83 1.44
CA ILE A 63 -11.24 -5.84 0.72
C ILE A 63 -9.80 -5.80 1.25
N GLU A 64 -9.66 -5.72 2.57
CA GLU A 64 -8.33 -5.65 3.18
C GLU A 64 -7.53 -6.91 2.95
N HIS A 65 -8.17 -8.07 3.06
CA HIS A 65 -7.49 -9.35 2.82
C HIS A 65 -7.01 -9.46 1.37
N THR A 66 -7.87 -9.11 0.42
CA THR A 66 -7.51 -9.16 -1.01
C THR A 66 -6.35 -8.22 -1.30
N LEU A 67 -6.40 -7.03 -0.73
CA LEU A 67 -5.35 -6.03 -0.91
C LEU A 67 -4.01 -6.54 -0.37
N LEU A 68 -4.01 -7.01 0.87
CA LEU A 68 -2.78 -7.49 1.50
C LEU A 68 -2.22 -8.72 0.79
N GLU A 69 -3.08 -9.57 0.28
CA GLU A 69 -2.64 -10.76 -0.44
C GLU A 69 -1.99 -10.39 -1.77
N CYS A 70 -2.61 -9.48 -2.52
CA CYS A 70 -2.07 -9.07 -3.83
C CYS A 70 -0.74 -8.33 -3.68
N PHE A 71 -0.58 -7.58 -2.59
CA PHE A 71 0.63 -6.80 -2.34
C PHE A 71 1.51 -7.44 -1.27
N SER A 72 1.45 -8.77 -1.12
CA SER A 72 2.16 -9.45 -0.04
C SER A 72 3.67 -9.21 -0.07
N GLU A 73 4.28 -9.18 -1.25
CA GLU A 73 5.73 -8.92 -1.34
C GLU A 73 6.08 -7.51 -0.89
N SER A 74 5.25 -6.54 -1.27
CA SER A 74 5.46 -5.17 -0.84
C SER A 74 5.30 -5.03 0.67
N CYS A 75 4.28 -5.70 1.23
CA CYS A 75 4.03 -5.67 2.66
C CYS A 75 5.18 -6.30 3.44
N LYS A 76 5.72 -7.40 2.93
CA LYS A 76 6.84 -8.05 3.58
C LYS A 76 8.05 -7.12 3.66
N THR A 77 8.35 -6.44 2.57
CA THR A 77 9.44 -5.47 2.55
C THR A 77 9.21 -4.37 3.58
N LEU A 78 7.99 -3.82 3.62
CA LEU A 78 7.68 -2.75 4.56
C LEU A 78 7.69 -3.21 6.01
N LEU A 79 7.17 -4.42 6.28
CA LEU A 79 7.18 -4.96 7.64
C LEU A 79 8.59 -5.14 8.15
N GLU A 80 9.47 -5.66 7.33
CA GLU A 80 10.84 -5.89 7.75
C GLU A 80 11.61 -4.59 7.93
N GLY A 81 11.27 -3.58 7.14
CA GLY A 81 12.03 -2.33 7.17
C GLY A 81 11.42 -1.23 8.01
N CYS A 82 10.11 -1.22 8.25
CA CYS A 82 9.44 -0.04 8.76
C CYS A 82 8.54 -0.27 9.97
N ASP A 83 8.37 -1.49 10.42
CA ASP A 83 7.53 -1.80 11.60
C ASP A 83 6.13 -1.19 11.50
N LEU A 84 5.47 -1.42 10.38
CA LEU A 84 4.10 -0.96 10.17
C LEU A 84 3.12 -2.01 10.65
N ASN A 85 2.04 -1.58 11.31
CA ASN A 85 0.96 -2.50 11.66
C ASN A 85 0.04 -2.70 10.44
N GLU A 86 -0.91 -3.63 10.57
CA GLU A 86 -1.78 -3.98 9.44
C GLU A 86 -2.58 -2.80 8.93
N GLN A 87 -3.11 -1.98 9.84
CA GLN A 87 -3.91 -0.83 9.43
C GLN A 87 -3.06 0.20 8.69
N GLU A 88 -1.81 0.37 9.12
CA GLU A 88 -0.89 1.27 8.42
C GLU A 88 -0.51 0.72 7.05
N LEU A 89 -0.33 -0.59 6.94
CA LEU A 89 -0.06 -1.21 5.64
C LEU A 89 -1.21 -1.00 4.67
N VAL A 90 -2.44 -1.23 5.13
CA VAL A 90 -3.62 -0.99 4.30
C VAL A 90 -3.68 0.47 3.87
N CYS A 91 -3.42 1.37 4.80
CA CYS A 91 -3.48 2.81 4.52
C CYS A 91 -2.44 3.22 3.46
N ILE A 92 -1.21 2.73 3.58
CA ILE A 92 -0.17 3.12 2.62
C ILE A 92 -0.46 2.53 1.24
N LEU A 93 -1.08 1.36 1.18
CA LEU A 93 -1.48 0.78 -0.10
C LEU A 93 -2.60 1.57 -0.75
N TYR A 94 -3.56 2.07 0.05
CA TYR A 94 -4.59 2.97 -0.49
C TYR A 94 -3.94 4.24 -1.05
N MET A 95 -2.93 4.77 -0.36
CA MET A 95 -2.19 5.92 -0.87
C MET A 95 -1.49 5.59 -2.20
N HIS A 96 -0.91 4.40 -2.28
CA HIS A 96 -0.25 3.94 -3.50
C HIS A 96 -1.23 3.86 -4.66
N LEU A 97 -2.45 3.41 -4.39
CA LEU A 97 -3.48 3.27 -5.42
C LEU A 97 -4.16 4.59 -5.76
N GLY A 98 -3.80 5.67 -5.06
CA GLY A 98 -4.32 6.99 -5.36
C GLY A 98 -5.71 7.27 -4.79
N TYR A 99 -6.12 6.52 -3.78
CA TYR A 99 -7.44 6.73 -3.18
C TYR A 99 -7.42 7.97 -2.28
N SER A 100 -8.51 8.73 -2.32
CA SER A 100 -8.65 9.92 -1.50
C SER A 100 -8.81 9.54 -0.02
N ASN A 101 -8.61 10.52 0.87
CA ASN A 101 -8.85 10.31 2.28
C ASN A 101 -10.30 9.89 2.55
N THR A 102 -11.25 10.50 1.82
CA THR A 102 -12.67 10.17 1.96
C THR A 102 -12.93 8.72 1.61
N LEU A 103 -12.39 8.25 0.48
CA LEU A 103 -12.58 6.87 0.05
C LEU A 103 -11.90 5.90 1.02
N ALA A 104 -10.65 6.20 1.41
CA ALA A 104 -9.92 5.34 2.34
C ALA A 104 -10.64 5.23 3.69
N ALA A 105 -11.19 6.35 4.18
CA ALA A 105 -11.93 6.33 5.43
C ALA A 105 -13.20 5.48 5.31
N HIS A 106 -13.89 5.60 4.20
CA HIS A 106 -15.11 4.80 3.97
C HIS A 106 -14.78 3.31 3.93
N LEU A 107 -13.74 2.94 3.19
CA LEU A 107 -13.33 1.54 3.07
C LEU A 107 -12.85 0.98 4.41
N GLY A 108 -12.30 1.82 5.28
CA GLY A 108 -11.79 1.38 6.58
C GLY A 108 -12.76 1.58 7.74
N HIS A 109 -13.99 2.00 7.46
CA HIS A 109 -15.00 2.29 8.51
C HIS A 109 -14.45 3.27 9.54
N THR A 110 -13.83 4.35 9.08
CA THR A 110 -13.23 5.32 9.97
C THR A 110 -13.44 6.74 9.42
N THR A 111 -12.73 7.72 9.95
CA THR A 111 -12.90 9.13 9.58
C THR A 111 -11.68 9.63 8.83
N ASN A 112 -11.86 10.75 8.11
CA ASN A 112 -10.76 11.41 7.42
C ASN A 112 -9.67 11.83 8.42
N ALA A 113 -10.06 12.25 9.62
CA ALA A 113 -9.08 12.63 10.64
C ALA A 113 -8.20 11.45 11.02
N THR A 114 -8.80 10.26 11.16
CA THR A 114 -8.05 9.05 11.48
C THR A 114 -7.09 8.70 10.34
N ILE A 115 -7.54 8.82 9.09
CA ILE A 115 -6.67 8.55 7.95
C ILE A 115 -5.48 9.51 7.94
N ARG A 116 -5.71 10.80 8.19
CA ARG A 116 -4.61 11.77 8.26
C ARG A 116 -3.60 11.42 9.34
N LYS A 117 -4.08 10.99 10.50
CA LYS A 117 -3.19 10.58 11.59
C LYS A 117 -2.37 9.35 11.23
N ARG A 118 -2.99 8.38 10.53
CA ARG A 118 -2.27 7.21 10.07
C ARG A 118 -1.17 7.59 9.09
N LYS A 119 -1.46 8.51 8.17
CA LYS A 119 -0.46 8.99 7.21
C LYS A 119 0.71 9.64 7.91
N GLU A 120 0.46 10.42 8.96
CA GLU A 120 1.54 11.03 9.73
C GLU A 120 2.43 9.99 10.38
N ARG A 121 1.82 8.95 10.97
CA ARG A 121 2.60 7.87 11.57
C ARG A 121 3.42 7.13 10.53
N ILE A 122 2.83 6.89 9.37
CA ILE A 122 3.52 6.21 8.27
C ILE A 122 4.74 7.02 7.84
N ARG A 123 4.60 8.34 7.72
CA ARG A 123 5.70 9.19 7.30
C ARG A 123 6.86 9.15 8.30
N LYS A 124 6.59 8.91 9.56
CA LYS A 124 7.62 8.79 10.58
C LYS A 124 8.33 7.44 10.55
N LYS A 125 7.66 6.41 10.03
CA LYS A 125 8.19 5.05 10.04
C LYS A 125 8.84 4.66 8.72
N VAL A 126 8.41 5.23 7.61
CA VAL A 126 8.87 4.83 6.27
C VAL A 126 9.92 5.83 5.78
N PRO A 127 11.09 5.34 5.35
CA PRO A 127 12.10 6.24 4.80
C PRO A 127 11.57 7.04 3.61
N ALA A 128 12.07 8.26 3.45
CA ALA A 128 11.59 9.18 2.43
C ALA A 128 11.61 8.55 1.03
N THR A 129 12.70 7.86 0.69
CA THR A 129 12.84 7.25 -0.62
C THR A 129 11.74 6.23 -0.88
N GLN A 130 11.47 5.36 0.10
CA GLN A 130 10.43 4.35 -0.04
C GLN A 130 9.05 4.99 -0.09
N TYR A 131 8.82 6.00 0.75
CA TYR A 131 7.55 6.70 0.77
C TYR A 131 7.23 7.29 -0.60
N GLU A 132 8.23 7.92 -1.24
CA GLU A 132 8.02 8.52 -2.56
C GLU A 132 7.75 7.46 -3.62
N VAL A 133 8.42 6.30 -3.54
CA VAL A 133 8.18 5.20 -4.48
C VAL A 133 6.75 4.69 -4.36
N ILE A 134 6.27 4.53 -3.13
CA ILE A 134 4.96 3.93 -2.90
C ILE A 134 3.84 4.91 -3.25
N THR A 135 3.93 6.15 -2.77
CA THR A 135 2.83 7.10 -2.87
C THR A 135 2.92 8.01 -4.09
N GLY A 136 4.10 8.14 -4.68
CA GLY A 136 4.30 9.10 -5.75
C GLY A 136 4.37 10.54 -5.27
N GLU A 137 4.33 10.75 -3.95
CA GLU A 137 4.38 12.08 -3.34
C GLU A 137 5.74 12.32 -2.73
N LYS A 138 6.17 13.57 -2.74
CA LYS A 138 7.42 13.92 -2.07
C LYS A 138 7.26 13.84 -0.57
N TRP A 139 8.32 13.36 0.06
CA TRP A 139 8.40 13.28 1.52
C TRP A 139 8.40 14.69 2.11
#